data_45e40bf833f822c1a143edc5dbab0bad
#
_entry.id   45e40bf833f822c1a143edc5dbab0bad
#
_cell.length_a   1.000
_cell.length_b   1.000
_cell.length_c   1.000
_cell.angle_alpha   90.00
_cell.angle_beta   90.00
_cell.angle_gamma   90.00
#
_symmetry.space_group_name_H-M   'P 1'
#
loop_
_entity.id
_entity.type
_entity.pdbx_description
1 polymer ?
#
loop_
_entity_poly.entity_id
_entity_poly.type
_entity_poly.pdbx_seq_one_letter_code
_entity_poly.pdbx_strand_id
1 'polypeptide(L)'
;AMGAALVSMVAKLSARKADTAEDRDVLTNLVPGLDQLTSRLLELSQEDIDAYRAVIDARKSGAKGPALARAYERAAEVPLEVATVASRAIAILPDVSRRAWEMIASDLAVGSELLQTGLSGALGNVAINLPELQGTAADRIEAAYQALRKEANG
;
A
#
# COMPACT_ATOMS: atom_id res chain seq x y z
N ALA A 1 -5.60 3.34 1.79
CA ALA A 1 -6.79 3.50 0.96
C ALA A 1 -7.08 4.97 0.65
N MET A 2 -7.25 5.82 1.68
CA MET A 2 -7.65 7.24 1.51
C MET A 2 -6.70 8.02 0.60
N GLY A 3 -5.38 7.88 0.73
CA GLY A 3 -4.41 8.53 -0.15
C GLY A 3 -4.59 8.16 -1.63
N ALA A 4 -4.75 6.86 -1.94
CA ALA A 4 -4.99 6.40 -3.31
C ALA A 4 -6.32 6.92 -3.88
N ALA A 5 -7.38 6.98 -3.05
CA ALA A 5 -8.67 7.54 -3.44
C ALA A 5 -8.58 9.04 -3.77
N LEU A 6 -7.84 9.82 -2.98
CA LEU A 6 -7.58 11.24 -3.27
C LEU A 6 -6.83 11.43 -4.58
N VAL A 7 -5.78 10.64 -4.83
CA VAL A 7 -5.04 10.69 -6.10
C VAL A 7 -5.94 10.32 -7.29
N SER A 8 -6.80 9.31 -7.14
CA SER A 8 -7.79 8.95 -8.17
C SER A 8 -8.80 10.09 -8.42
N MET A 9 -9.29 10.72 -7.36
CA MET A 9 -10.18 11.87 -7.48
C MET A 9 -9.50 13.03 -8.23
N VAL A 10 -8.25 13.35 -7.87
CA VAL A 10 -7.48 14.41 -8.55
C VAL A 10 -7.31 14.07 -10.03
N ALA A 11 -6.93 12.83 -10.37
CA ALA A 11 -6.80 12.40 -11.76
C ALA A 11 -8.12 12.56 -12.53
N LYS A 12 -9.26 12.13 -11.96
CA LYS A 12 -10.60 12.27 -12.56
C LYS A 12 -11.00 13.72 -12.81
N LEU A 13 -10.78 14.59 -11.84
CA LEU A 13 -11.16 16.02 -11.95
C LEU A 13 -10.22 16.76 -12.90
N SER A 14 -8.92 16.48 -12.86
CA SER A 14 -7.93 17.07 -13.76
C SER A 14 -8.16 16.65 -15.21
N ALA A 15 -8.52 15.39 -15.47
CA ALA A 15 -8.88 14.94 -16.82
C ALA A 15 -10.02 15.75 -17.44
N ARG A 16 -11.00 16.17 -16.64
CA ARG A 16 -12.13 17.02 -17.11
C ARG A 16 -11.71 18.45 -17.42
N LYS A 17 -10.57 18.90 -16.90
CA LYS A 17 -10.04 20.26 -17.03
C LYS A 17 -8.77 20.33 -17.89
N ALA A 18 -8.31 19.19 -18.41
CA ALA A 18 -7.10 19.11 -19.22
C ALA A 18 -7.23 19.92 -20.52
N ASP A 19 -6.23 20.74 -20.80
CA ASP A 19 -6.18 21.59 -21.99
C ASP A 19 -5.90 20.78 -23.26
N THR A 20 -5.22 19.64 -23.14
CA THR A 20 -4.87 18.78 -24.26
C THR A 20 -5.61 17.43 -24.20
N ALA A 21 -5.84 16.83 -25.37
CA ALA A 21 -6.40 15.48 -25.46
C ALA A 21 -5.43 14.45 -24.85
N GLU A 22 -4.11 14.63 -25.05
CA GLU A 22 -3.06 13.76 -24.52
C GLU A 22 -3.11 13.70 -22.99
N ASP A 23 -3.13 14.85 -22.30
CA ASP A 23 -3.19 14.89 -20.83
C ASP A 23 -4.48 14.29 -20.31
N ARG A 24 -5.59 14.52 -20.98
CA ARG A 24 -6.88 13.92 -20.66
C ARG A 24 -6.82 12.40 -20.74
N ASP A 25 -6.27 11.87 -21.82
CA ASP A 25 -6.18 10.43 -22.06
C ASP A 25 -5.24 9.76 -21.04
N VAL A 26 -4.07 10.35 -20.76
CA VAL A 26 -3.16 9.86 -19.72
C VAL A 26 -3.87 9.79 -18.38
N LEU A 27 -4.46 10.88 -17.91
CA LEU A 27 -5.15 10.92 -16.62
C LEU A 27 -6.31 9.93 -16.55
N THR A 28 -7.11 9.85 -17.62
CA THR A 28 -8.25 8.90 -17.69
C THR A 28 -7.80 7.45 -17.60
N ASN A 29 -6.68 7.09 -18.24
CA ASN A 29 -6.13 5.75 -18.25
C ASN A 29 -5.53 5.34 -16.89
N LEU A 30 -5.10 6.29 -16.06
CA LEU A 30 -4.59 6.02 -14.71
C LEU A 30 -5.69 5.70 -13.70
N VAL A 31 -6.90 6.21 -13.91
CA VAL A 31 -8.02 6.10 -12.94
C VAL A 31 -8.38 4.65 -12.58
N PRO A 32 -8.59 3.73 -13.54
CA PRO A 32 -8.97 2.35 -13.18
C PRO A 32 -7.92 1.66 -12.30
N GLY A 33 -6.63 1.89 -12.56
CA GLY A 33 -5.53 1.36 -11.74
C GLY A 33 -5.57 1.93 -10.32
N LEU A 34 -5.74 3.24 -10.16
CA LEU A 34 -5.85 3.89 -8.86
C LEU A 34 -7.08 3.42 -8.07
N ASP A 35 -8.21 3.20 -8.74
CA ASP A 35 -9.42 2.68 -8.11
C ASP A 35 -9.22 1.22 -7.64
N GLN A 36 -8.53 0.39 -8.43
CA GLN A 36 -8.16 -0.98 -8.03
C GLN A 36 -7.22 -1.00 -6.83
N LEU A 37 -6.18 -0.14 -6.82
CA LEU A 37 -5.27 -0.01 -5.68
C LEU A 37 -6.02 0.45 -4.42
N THR A 38 -6.97 1.38 -4.56
CA THR A 38 -7.83 1.83 -3.46
C THR A 38 -8.65 0.69 -2.88
N SER A 39 -9.33 -0.08 -3.74
CA SER A 39 -10.15 -1.23 -3.33
C SER A 39 -9.30 -2.28 -2.63
N ARG A 40 -8.11 -2.60 -3.19
CA ARG A 40 -7.22 -3.58 -2.56
C ARG A 40 -6.73 -3.14 -1.18
N LEU A 41 -6.40 -1.85 -0.99
CA LEU A 41 -6.02 -1.31 0.32
C LEU A 41 -7.16 -1.36 1.35
N LEU A 42 -8.42 -1.26 0.91
CA LEU A 42 -9.57 -1.43 1.79
C LEU A 42 -9.74 -2.90 2.23
N GLU A 43 -9.59 -3.85 1.30
CA GLU A 43 -9.62 -5.28 1.62
C GLU A 43 -8.50 -5.65 2.60
N LEU A 44 -7.28 -5.20 2.32
CA LEU A 44 -6.12 -5.45 3.16
C LEU A 44 -6.28 -4.92 4.58
N SER A 45 -7.04 -3.84 4.79
CA SER A 45 -7.30 -3.34 6.14
C SER A 45 -8.10 -4.33 7.00
N GLN A 46 -9.01 -5.09 6.39
CA GLN A 46 -9.74 -6.17 7.08
C GLN A 46 -8.85 -7.40 7.27
N GLU A 47 -8.08 -7.77 6.23
CA GLU A 47 -7.15 -8.89 6.31
C GLU A 47 -6.10 -8.70 7.41
N ASP A 48 -5.63 -7.47 7.63
CA ASP A 48 -4.66 -7.14 8.70
C ASP A 48 -5.24 -7.39 10.09
N ILE A 49 -6.49 -6.98 10.31
CA ILE A 49 -7.22 -7.25 11.56
C ILE A 49 -7.34 -8.76 11.79
N ASP A 50 -7.69 -9.52 10.75
CA ASP A 50 -7.88 -10.96 10.86
C ASP A 50 -6.54 -11.69 11.07
N ALA A 51 -5.46 -11.26 10.40
CA ALA A 51 -4.12 -11.78 10.59
C ALA A 51 -3.61 -11.55 12.03
N TYR A 52 -3.81 -10.33 12.56
CA TYR A 52 -3.48 -10.03 13.95
C TYR A 52 -4.26 -10.90 14.95
N ARG A 53 -5.57 -11.06 14.77
CA ARG A 53 -6.41 -11.93 15.59
C ARG A 53 -5.92 -13.37 15.57
N ALA A 54 -5.55 -13.89 14.40
CA ALA A 54 -5.04 -15.24 14.26
C ALA A 54 -3.76 -15.48 15.10
N VAL A 55 -2.85 -14.50 15.18
CA VAL A 55 -1.66 -14.59 16.05
C VAL A 55 -2.07 -14.61 17.53
N ILE A 56 -2.98 -13.74 17.94
CA ILE A 56 -3.47 -13.69 19.33
C ILE A 56 -4.14 -15.00 19.73
N ASP A 57 -4.98 -15.56 18.88
CA ASP A 57 -5.71 -16.80 19.15
C ASP A 57 -4.76 -18.01 19.19
N ALA A 58 -3.78 -18.07 18.29
CA ALA A 58 -2.74 -19.08 18.30
C ALA A 58 -1.92 -19.04 19.60
N ARG A 59 -1.55 -17.84 20.07
CA ARG A 59 -0.84 -17.69 21.35
C ARG A 59 -1.70 -18.12 22.55
N LYS A 60 -2.96 -17.67 22.60
CA LYS A 60 -3.89 -18.01 23.71
C LYS A 60 -4.19 -19.50 23.80
N SER A 61 -4.30 -20.19 22.65
CA SER A 61 -4.53 -21.64 22.61
C SER A 61 -3.28 -22.46 22.94
N GLY A 62 -2.12 -21.80 23.12
CA GLY A 62 -0.84 -22.49 23.33
C GLY A 62 -0.30 -23.19 22.08
N ALA A 63 -0.78 -22.78 20.89
CA ALA A 63 -0.29 -23.31 19.62
C ALA A 63 1.23 -23.15 19.50
N LYS A 64 1.88 -24.18 18.98
CA LYS A 64 3.33 -24.22 18.73
C LYS A 64 3.62 -24.75 17.35
N GLY A 65 4.87 -24.59 16.88
CA GLY A 65 5.30 -25.15 15.60
C GLY A 65 4.55 -24.56 14.40
N PRO A 66 4.14 -25.38 13.41
CA PRO A 66 3.67 -24.89 12.12
C PRO A 66 2.40 -24.02 12.19
N ALA A 67 1.54 -24.21 13.17
CA ALA A 67 0.31 -23.42 13.30
C ALA A 67 0.61 -21.97 13.70
N LEU A 68 1.47 -21.77 14.70
CA LEU A 68 1.90 -20.45 15.13
C LEU A 68 2.77 -19.76 14.05
N ALA A 69 3.66 -20.52 13.40
CA ALA A 69 4.49 -20.01 12.31
C ALA A 69 3.64 -19.44 11.15
N ARG A 70 2.60 -20.15 10.72
CA ARG A 70 1.68 -19.66 9.67
C ARG A 70 0.93 -18.39 10.08
N ALA A 71 0.55 -18.26 11.35
CA ALA A 71 -0.11 -17.06 11.83
C ALA A 71 0.83 -15.83 11.73
N TYR A 72 2.08 -15.97 12.11
CA TYR A 72 3.09 -14.92 11.98
C TYR A 72 3.44 -14.61 10.51
N GLU A 73 3.56 -15.64 9.67
CA GLU A 73 3.78 -15.46 8.23
C GLU A 73 2.68 -14.58 7.64
N ARG A 74 1.41 -14.90 7.91
CA ARG A 74 0.29 -14.08 7.44
C ARG A 74 0.31 -12.66 8.00
N ALA A 75 0.64 -12.50 9.30
CA ALA A 75 0.75 -11.19 9.96
C ALA A 75 1.91 -10.32 9.41
N ALA A 76 2.89 -10.91 8.72
CA ALA A 76 3.93 -10.19 8.00
C ALA A 76 3.57 -9.96 6.52
N GLU A 77 2.91 -10.93 5.86
CA GLU A 77 2.53 -10.83 4.44
C GLU A 77 1.52 -9.73 4.16
N VAL A 78 0.50 -9.58 5.02
CA VAL A 78 -0.53 -8.57 4.80
C VAL A 78 0.03 -7.15 4.80
N PRO A 79 0.77 -6.69 5.82
CA PRO A 79 1.38 -5.36 5.78
C PRO A 79 2.43 -5.22 4.66
N LEU A 80 3.13 -6.29 4.26
CA LEU A 80 4.02 -6.27 3.10
C LEU A 80 3.24 -5.99 1.81
N GLU A 81 2.06 -6.57 1.64
CA GLU A 81 1.20 -6.29 0.51
C GLU A 81 0.65 -4.85 0.56
N VAL A 82 0.27 -4.34 1.75
CA VAL A 82 -0.10 -2.92 1.93
C VAL A 82 1.03 -2.00 1.46
N ALA A 83 2.26 -2.28 1.86
CA ALA A 83 3.44 -1.52 1.43
C ALA A 83 3.63 -1.58 -0.09
N THR A 84 3.49 -2.76 -0.69
CA THR A 84 3.59 -2.96 -2.15
C THR A 84 2.53 -2.17 -2.91
N VAL A 85 1.28 -2.21 -2.46
CA VAL A 85 0.17 -1.49 -3.11
C VAL A 85 0.33 0.02 -2.95
N ALA A 86 0.78 0.48 -1.79
CA ALA A 86 1.07 1.89 -1.54
C ALA A 86 2.23 2.40 -2.43
N SER A 87 3.33 1.65 -2.56
CA SER A 87 4.46 1.97 -3.45
C SER A 87 3.99 2.10 -4.90
N ARG A 88 3.14 1.19 -5.39
CA ARG A 88 2.56 1.29 -6.74
C ARG A 88 1.73 2.56 -6.93
N ALA A 89 0.95 2.97 -5.95
CA ALA A 89 0.18 4.20 -6.02
C ALA A 89 1.11 5.45 -6.01
N ILE A 90 2.19 5.41 -5.23
CA ILE A 90 3.21 6.47 -5.20
C ILE A 90 3.92 6.60 -6.56
N ALA A 91 4.23 5.50 -7.22
CA ALA A 91 4.86 5.52 -8.54
C ALA A 91 4.02 6.22 -9.62
N ILE A 92 2.71 6.34 -9.43
CA ILE A 92 1.80 7.04 -10.36
C ILE A 92 1.78 8.57 -10.10
N LEU A 93 2.16 9.02 -8.90
CA LEU A 93 2.08 10.43 -8.51
C LEU A 93 2.73 11.41 -9.49
N PRO A 94 3.93 11.16 -10.05
CA PRO A 94 4.55 12.08 -11.00
C PRO A 94 3.70 12.34 -12.26
N ASP A 95 2.99 11.31 -12.75
CA ASP A 95 2.14 11.46 -13.93
C ASP A 95 0.88 12.28 -13.65
N VAL A 96 0.29 12.09 -12.47
CA VAL A 96 -0.84 12.91 -12.01
C VAL A 96 -0.39 14.34 -11.72
N SER A 97 0.74 14.51 -11.01
CA SER A 97 1.23 15.83 -10.58
C SER A 97 1.53 16.77 -11.74
N ARG A 98 2.15 16.26 -12.81
CA ARG A 98 2.47 17.07 -14.01
C ARG A 98 1.22 17.60 -14.74
N ARG A 99 0.06 16.99 -14.51
CA ARG A 99 -1.21 17.24 -15.21
C ARG A 99 -2.33 17.66 -14.28
N ALA A 100 -2.03 17.81 -13.00
CA ALA A 100 -3.04 18.15 -12.01
C ALA A 100 -3.59 19.57 -12.24
N TRP A 101 -4.91 19.69 -12.15
CA TRP A 101 -5.54 20.99 -12.13
C TRP A 101 -5.13 21.74 -10.86
N GLU A 102 -4.59 22.95 -11.02
CA GLU A 102 -3.99 23.76 -9.94
C GLU A 102 -4.92 23.94 -8.74
N MET A 103 -6.21 24.10 -8.97
CA MET A 103 -7.22 24.30 -7.91
C MET A 103 -7.33 23.17 -6.89
N ILE A 104 -6.84 21.97 -7.22
CA ILE A 104 -6.89 20.78 -6.37
C ILE A 104 -5.49 20.20 -6.08
N ALA A 105 -4.46 21.01 -6.27
CA ALA A 105 -3.08 20.59 -6.00
C ALA A 105 -2.86 20.23 -4.52
N SER A 106 -3.58 20.90 -3.60
CA SER A 106 -3.55 20.58 -2.16
C SER A 106 -4.08 19.17 -1.86
N ASP A 107 -5.12 18.71 -2.57
CA ASP A 107 -5.66 17.37 -2.39
C ASP A 107 -4.65 16.30 -2.84
N LEU A 108 -3.91 16.58 -3.94
CA LEU A 108 -2.82 15.70 -4.38
C LEU A 108 -1.70 15.62 -3.36
N ALA A 109 -1.32 16.75 -2.77
CA ALA A 109 -0.29 16.79 -1.72
C ALA A 109 -0.71 15.93 -0.52
N VAL A 110 -1.92 16.11 -0.01
CA VAL A 110 -2.46 15.31 1.10
C VAL A 110 -2.54 13.82 0.70
N GLY A 111 -2.98 13.51 -0.51
CA GLY A 111 -3.02 12.13 -1.01
C GLY A 111 -1.64 11.46 -1.03
N SER A 112 -0.62 12.22 -1.48
CA SER A 112 0.78 11.79 -1.50
C SER A 112 1.32 11.51 -0.08
N GLU A 113 1.13 12.44 0.86
CA GLU A 113 1.58 12.29 2.24
C GLU A 113 0.92 11.08 2.93
N LEU A 114 -0.38 10.87 2.71
CA LEU A 114 -1.09 9.72 3.24
C LEU A 114 -0.57 8.39 2.67
N LEU A 115 -0.19 8.34 1.39
CA LEU A 115 0.41 7.16 0.78
C LEU A 115 1.80 6.87 1.36
N GLN A 116 2.65 7.88 1.51
CA GLN A 116 3.99 7.76 2.09
C GLN A 116 3.93 7.32 3.55
N THR A 117 3.05 7.93 4.35
CA THR A 117 2.82 7.53 5.74
C THR A 117 2.30 6.10 5.83
N GLY A 118 1.37 5.72 4.94
CA GLY A 118 0.85 4.36 4.86
C GLY A 118 1.92 3.33 4.50
N LEU A 119 2.78 3.63 3.54
CA LEU A 119 3.93 2.81 3.17
C LEU A 119 4.88 2.61 4.36
N SER A 120 5.27 3.71 5.01
CA SER A 120 6.18 3.68 6.17
C SER A 120 5.59 2.87 7.32
N GLY A 121 4.31 3.08 7.65
CA GLY A 121 3.61 2.34 8.70
C GLY A 121 3.51 0.85 8.41
N ALA A 122 3.20 0.49 7.16
CA ALA A 122 3.14 -0.90 6.73
C ALA A 122 4.51 -1.60 6.81
N LEU A 123 5.58 -0.93 6.38
CA LEU A 123 6.94 -1.45 6.54
C LEU A 123 7.32 -1.63 8.02
N GLY A 124 6.89 -0.72 8.90
CA GLY A 124 7.04 -0.86 10.35
C GLY A 124 6.36 -2.12 10.88
N ASN A 125 5.13 -2.42 10.42
CA ASN A 125 4.41 -3.64 10.81
C ASN A 125 5.08 -4.91 10.28
N VAL A 126 5.64 -4.91 9.08
CA VAL A 126 6.47 -6.03 8.58
C VAL A 126 7.64 -6.26 9.52
N ALA A 127 8.39 -5.19 9.84
CA ALA A 127 9.60 -5.28 10.66
C ALA A 127 9.36 -5.90 12.04
N ILE A 128 8.19 -5.63 12.66
CA ILE A 128 7.82 -6.20 13.97
C ILE A 128 7.62 -7.72 13.88
N ASN A 129 7.16 -8.24 12.75
CA ASN A 129 6.88 -9.66 12.58
C ASN A 129 8.08 -10.47 12.06
N LEU A 130 9.06 -9.84 11.40
CA LEU A 130 10.24 -10.53 10.84
C LEU A 130 10.97 -11.46 11.84
N PRO A 131 11.22 -11.08 13.10
CA PRO A 131 11.93 -11.95 14.05
C PRO A 131 11.21 -13.26 14.38
N GLU A 132 9.91 -13.33 14.13
CA GLU A 132 9.08 -14.50 14.41
C GLU A 132 8.99 -15.48 13.21
N LEU A 133 9.53 -15.08 12.06
CA LEU A 133 9.50 -15.88 10.83
C LEU A 133 10.67 -16.86 10.78
N GLN A 134 10.47 -17.97 10.06
CA GLN A 134 11.49 -19.00 9.88
C GLN A 134 11.45 -19.57 8.45
N GLY A 135 12.60 -20.13 8.03
CA GLY A 135 12.71 -20.83 6.75
C GLY A 135 12.50 -19.92 5.53
N THR A 136 12.09 -20.50 4.42
CA THR A 136 11.95 -19.81 3.12
C THR A 136 10.95 -18.64 3.12
N ALA A 137 9.96 -18.68 4.00
CA ALA A 137 9.04 -17.58 4.16
C ALA A 137 9.73 -16.33 4.73
N ALA A 138 10.61 -16.51 5.73
CA ALA A 138 11.43 -15.44 6.29
C ALA A 138 12.30 -14.79 5.20
N ASP A 139 13.03 -15.62 4.44
CA ASP A 139 13.94 -15.12 3.39
C ASP A 139 13.17 -14.31 2.32
N ARG A 140 12.02 -14.82 1.88
CA ARG A 140 11.18 -14.17 0.88
C ARG A 140 10.63 -12.81 1.37
N ILE A 141 10.08 -12.79 2.57
CA ILE A 141 9.46 -11.59 3.15
C ILE A 141 10.53 -10.55 3.46
N GLU A 142 11.67 -10.97 4.04
CA GLU A 142 12.81 -10.08 4.31
C GLU A 142 13.33 -9.43 3.02
N ALA A 143 13.55 -10.21 1.96
CA ALA A 143 14.03 -9.69 0.69
C ALA A 143 13.07 -8.64 0.09
N ALA A 144 11.76 -8.92 0.10
CA ALA A 144 10.74 -7.98 -0.39
C ALA A 144 10.65 -6.72 0.48
N TYR A 145 10.73 -6.86 1.80
CA TYR A 145 10.77 -5.75 2.75
C TYR A 145 11.98 -4.83 2.49
N GLN A 146 13.17 -5.39 2.31
CA GLN A 146 14.38 -4.59 2.06
C GLN A 146 14.32 -3.86 0.71
N ALA A 147 13.74 -4.48 -0.32
CA ALA A 147 13.52 -3.84 -1.62
C ALA A 147 12.61 -2.60 -1.50
N LEU A 148 11.43 -2.77 -0.88
CA LEU A 148 10.48 -1.67 -0.68
C LEU A 148 11.03 -0.56 0.24
N ARG A 149 11.78 -0.93 1.28
CA ARG A 149 12.43 0.03 2.17
C ARG A 149 13.48 0.88 1.45
N LYS A 150 14.22 0.28 0.52
CA LYS A 150 15.17 1.02 -0.31
C LYS A 150 14.47 2.00 -1.24
N GLU A 151 13.38 1.57 -1.89
CA GLU A 151 12.55 2.44 -2.73
C GLU A 151 11.95 3.62 -1.97
N ALA A 152 11.49 3.39 -0.73
CA ALA A 152 10.88 4.41 0.11
C ALA A 152 11.88 5.48 0.61
N ASN A 153 13.18 5.19 0.62
CA ASN A 153 14.24 6.08 1.12
C ASN A 153 15.07 6.75 0.00
N GLY A 154 14.83 6.43 -1.26
CA GLY A 154 15.52 6.99 -2.44
C GLY A 154 14.72 8.07 -3.11
#